data_e1c11a638aa5e8ad2da6ed5d705e55fe
#
_entry.id   e1c11a638aa5e8ad2da6ed5d705e55fe
#
_cell.length_a   1.000
_cell.length_b   1.000
_cell.length_c   1.000
_cell.angle_alpha   90.00
_cell.angle_beta   90.00
_cell.angle_gamma   90.00
#
_symmetry.space_group_name_H-M   'P 1'
#
loop_
_entity.id
_entity.type
_entity.pdbx_description
1 polymer ?
#
loop_
_entity_poly.entity_id
_entity_poly.type
_entity_poly.pdbx_seq_one_letter_code
_entity_poly.pdbx_strand_id
1 'polypeptide(L)' 'LREKGFHQFRVRIHGTIARIELLPEDISRMFDEKLRKEIVDKLKRYGFTYVSLDLEGYRTGSMNEVLA' A
#
# COMPACT_ATOMS: atom_id res chain seq x y z
N LEU A 1 5.21 -4.22 -6.21
CA LEU A 1 3.83 -4.72 -6.10
C LEU A 1 3.27 -5.25 -7.40
N ARG A 2 3.75 -4.76 -8.53
CA ARG A 2 3.32 -5.31 -9.82
C ARG A 2 3.64 -6.78 -9.93
N GLU A 3 4.74 -7.21 -9.34
CA GLU A 3 5.15 -8.60 -9.33
C GLU A 3 4.12 -9.49 -8.65
N LYS A 4 3.31 -8.92 -7.76
CA LYS A 4 2.27 -9.65 -7.04
C LYS A 4 0.89 -9.53 -7.70
N GLY A 5 0.83 -8.95 -8.91
CA GLY A 5 -0.41 -8.87 -9.66
C GLY A 5 -1.29 -7.67 -9.35
N PHE A 6 -0.76 -6.67 -8.69
CA PHE A 6 -1.49 -5.43 -8.46
C PHE A 6 -1.33 -4.52 -9.66
N HIS A 7 -2.44 -4.07 -10.23
CA HIS A 7 -2.43 -3.25 -11.43
C HIS A 7 -2.38 -1.76 -11.13
N GLN A 8 -3.15 -1.31 -10.18
CA GLN A 8 -3.14 0.08 -9.76
C GLN A 8 -2.89 0.13 -8.27
N PHE A 9 -1.82 0.80 -7.91
CA PHE A 9 -1.44 0.92 -6.52
C PHE A 9 -0.57 2.16 -6.37
N ARG A 10 -0.43 2.61 -5.15
CA ARG A 10 0.47 3.71 -4.83
C ARG A 10 1.13 3.43 -3.50
N VAL A 11 2.42 3.77 -3.42
CA VAL A 11 3.13 3.70 -2.16
C VAL A 11 3.49 5.12 -1.77
N ARG A 12 2.90 5.60 -0.70
CA ARG A 12 3.18 6.93 -0.16
C ARG A 12 4.26 6.81 0.89
N ILE A 13 5.21 7.74 0.85
CA ILE A 13 6.32 7.75 1.79
C ILE A 13 6.12 8.90 2.77
N HIS A 14 6.06 8.57 4.06
CA HIS A 14 5.94 9.53 5.14
C HIS A 14 7.06 9.25 6.14
N GLY A 15 8.21 9.96 5.98
CA GLY A 15 9.37 9.67 6.80
C GLY A 15 9.81 8.23 6.65
N THR A 16 9.72 7.44 7.70
CA THR A 16 10.08 6.01 7.67
C THR A 16 8.88 5.09 7.49
N ILE A 17 7.73 5.66 7.15
CA ILE A 17 6.50 4.89 6.97
C ILE A 17 6.19 4.76 5.49
N ALA A 18 5.97 3.54 5.03
CA ALA A 18 5.45 3.29 3.69
C ALA A 18 3.96 2.98 3.81
N ARG A 19 3.12 3.81 3.19
CA ARG A 19 1.68 3.59 3.19
C ARG A 19 1.25 3.11 1.81
N ILE A 20 0.68 1.92 1.77
CA ILE A 20 0.24 1.28 0.54
C ILE A 20 -1.21 1.65 0.28
N GLU A 21 -1.50 2.09 -0.94
CA GLU A 21 -2.86 2.36 -1.40
C GLU A 21 -3.17 1.41 -2.55
N LEU A 22 -4.18 0.58 -2.37
CA LEU A 22 -4.63 -0.39 -3.36
C LEU A 22 -6.04 -0.05 -3.81
N LEU A 23 -6.42 -0.54 -4.99
CA LEU A 23 -7.83 -0.47 -5.37
C LEU A 23 -8.66 -1.19 -4.31
N PRO A 24 -9.88 -0.70 -4.04
CA PRO A 24 -10.72 -1.33 -3.01
C PRO A 24 -10.90 -2.83 -3.20
N GLU A 25 -11.01 -3.29 -4.45
CA GLU A 25 -11.17 -4.71 -4.73
C GLU A 25 -9.91 -5.52 -4.44
N ASP A 26 -8.75 -4.87 -4.33
CA ASP A 26 -7.49 -5.54 -4.05
C ASP A 26 -7.12 -5.55 -2.56
N ILE A 27 -7.82 -4.76 -1.76
CA ILE A 27 -7.48 -4.65 -0.33
C ILE A 27 -7.60 -6.01 0.36
N SER A 28 -8.61 -6.79 -0.01
CA SER A 28 -8.82 -8.10 0.61
C SER A 28 -7.66 -9.08 0.37
N ARG A 29 -6.87 -8.84 -0.66
CA ARG A 29 -5.69 -9.70 -0.92
C ARG A 29 -4.66 -9.59 0.19
N MET A 30 -4.69 -8.51 0.96
CA MET A 30 -3.77 -8.33 2.09
C MET A 30 -4.14 -9.17 3.30
N PHE A 31 -5.26 -9.88 3.27
CA PHE A 31 -5.57 -10.85 4.29
C PHE A 31 -4.80 -12.15 4.11
N ASP A 32 -4.20 -12.35 2.93
CA ASP A 32 -3.28 -13.46 2.72
C ASP A 32 -2.01 -13.18 3.50
N GLU A 33 -1.75 -13.97 4.53
CA GLU A 33 -0.63 -13.75 5.42
C GLU A 33 0.71 -13.85 4.69
N LYS A 34 0.84 -14.81 3.79
CA LYS A 34 2.08 -15.00 3.05
C LYS A 34 2.38 -13.82 2.16
N LEU A 35 1.37 -13.35 1.41
CA LEU A 35 1.53 -12.20 0.54
C LEU A 35 1.89 -10.96 1.35
N ARG A 36 1.17 -10.74 2.44
CA ARG A 36 1.39 -9.59 3.31
C ARG A 36 2.83 -9.58 3.84
N LYS A 37 3.30 -10.73 4.29
CA LYS A 37 4.65 -10.83 4.84
C LYS A 37 5.71 -10.54 3.79
N GLU A 38 5.53 -11.03 2.57
CA GLU A 38 6.48 -10.79 1.49
C GLU A 38 6.58 -9.30 1.18
N ILE A 39 5.45 -8.61 1.14
CA ILE A 39 5.42 -7.17 0.87
C ILE A 39 6.09 -6.39 2.00
N VAL A 40 5.79 -6.74 3.23
CA VAL A 40 6.40 -6.09 4.40
C VAL A 40 7.91 -6.27 4.38
N ASP A 41 8.38 -7.50 4.17
CA ASP A 41 9.81 -7.77 4.17
C ASP A 41 10.52 -6.98 3.08
N LYS A 42 9.91 -6.91 1.91
CA LYS A 42 10.52 -6.20 0.78
C LYS A 42 10.63 -4.69 1.08
N LEU A 43 9.58 -4.10 1.61
CA LEU A 43 9.61 -2.67 1.92
C LEU A 43 10.54 -2.35 3.07
N LYS A 44 10.65 -3.24 4.05
CA LYS A 44 11.59 -3.04 5.14
C LYS A 44 13.03 -3.09 4.67
N ARG A 45 13.33 -3.83 3.62
CA ARG A 45 14.66 -3.83 3.04
C ARG A 45 15.05 -2.48 2.46
N TYR A 46 14.07 -1.68 2.06
CA TYR A 46 14.33 -0.32 1.58
C TYR A 46 14.51 0.67 2.71
N GLY A 47 14.40 0.22 3.95
CA GLY A 47 14.66 1.06 5.11
C GLY A 47 13.44 1.60 5.81
N PHE A 48 12.24 1.19 5.42
CA PHE A 48 11.04 1.64 6.11
C PHE A 48 10.89 0.93 7.44
N THR A 49 10.51 1.68 8.46
CA THR A 49 10.25 1.15 9.79
C THR A 49 8.87 0.53 9.87
N TYR A 50 7.89 1.16 9.23
CA TYR A 50 6.51 0.71 9.25
C TYR A 50 5.97 0.59 7.84
N VAL A 51 5.14 -0.42 7.64
CA VAL A 51 4.41 -0.62 6.38
C VAL A 51 2.94 -0.65 6.75
N SER A 52 2.18 0.28 6.19
CA SER A 52 0.75 0.41 6.50
C SER A 52 -0.07 0.29 5.22
N LEU A 53 -1.34 0.00 5.39
CA LEU A 53 -2.31 -0.07 4.31
C LEU A 53 -3.38 0.98 4.54
N ASP A 54 -3.64 1.80 3.51
CA ASP A 54 -4.73 2.75 3.57
C ASP A 54 -6.04 1.98 3.39
N LEU A 55 -6.89 2.01 4.39
CA LEU A 55 -8.14 1.24 4.36
C LEU A 55 -9.15 1.79 3.35
N GLU A 56 -9.02 3.04 2.98
CA GLU A 56 -9.89 3.61 1.94
C GLU A 56 -9.43 3.25 0.54
N GLY A 57 -8.16 2.89 0.40
CA GLY A 57 -7.62 2.42 -0.86
C GLY A 57 -7.16 3.52 -1.79
N TYR A 58 -6.70 3.09 -2.96
CA TYR A 58 -6.26 3.99 -4.02
C TYR A 58 -7.47 4.56 -4.74
N ARG A 59 -7.52 5.89 -4.89
CA ARG A 59 -8.61 6.56 -5.59
C ARG A 59 -8.04 7.67 -6.46
N THR A 60 -8.53 7.72 -7.69
CA THR A 60 -8.20 8.80 -8.60
C THR A 60 -8.75 10.10 -8.03
N GLY A 61 -7.90 11.14 -7.97
CA GLY A 61 -8.35 12.42 -7.45
C GLY A 61 -8.38 12.52 -5.92
N SER A 62 -7.76 11.56 -5.23
CA SER A 62 -7.75 11.57 -3.76
C SER A 62 -7.11 12.82 -3.18
N MET A 63 -6.25 13.51 -3.93
CA MET A 63 -5.68 14.76 -3.49
C MET A 63 -6.73 15.84 -3.23
N ASN A 64 -7.80 15.80 -4.00
CA ASN A 64 -8.87 16.78 -3.82
C ASN A 64 -9.62 16.55 -2.51
N GLU A 65 -9.65 15.30 -2.06
CA GLU A 65 -10.31 14.97 -0.82
C GLU A 65 -9.54 15.49 0.39
N VAL A 66 -8.22 15.48 0.28
CA VAL A 66 -7.37 15.99 1.35
C VAL A 66 -7.61 17.47 1.58
N LEU A 67 -7.95 18.19 0.53
CA LEU A 67 -8.21 19.62 0.59
C LEU A 67 -9.63 19.95 1.08
N ALA A 68 -10.48 18.98 1.05
CA ALA A 68 -11.85 19.14 1.54
C ALA A 68 -11.88 18.96 3.07
#